data_b6f8ca91dbe6464aac3669b25c80c046
#
_entry.id   b6f8ca91dbe6464aac3669b25c80c046
#
_cell.length_a   1.000
_cell.length_b   1.000
_cell.length_c   1.000
_cell.angle_alpha   90.00
_cell.angle_beta   90.00
_cell.angle_gamma   90.00
#
_symmetry.space_group_name_H-M   'P 1'
#
loop_
_entity.id
_entity.type
_entity.pdbx_description
1 polymer ?
#
loop_
_entity_poly.entity_id
_entity_poly.type
_entity_poly.pdbx_seq_one_letter_code
_entity_poly.pdbx_strand_id
1 'polypeptide(L)'
;MSKKPVIVFEGIEGSGKSYHLNNVSKFLKRKKIKHVVIREPGGSKNSEKIRDFILNKNINFHNLTDLLLYLSARNENYNNILKKNFKKKIILIDRFTASTIAYQHYGMGLSLK
;
A
#
# COMPACT_ATOMS: atom_id res chain seq x y z
N MET A 1 -19.53 12.73 11.71
CA MET A 1 -18.13 13.18 11.57
C MET A 1 -17.62 12.86 10.19
N SER A 2 -16.96 13.80 9.56
CA SER A 2 -16.38 13.59 8.25
C SER A 2 -15.16 12.67 8.34
N LYS A 3 -14.95 11.88 7.30
CA LYS A 3 -13.77 11.03 7.20
C LYS A 3 -12.53 11.88 7.00
N LYS A 4 -11.41 11.45 7.55
CA LYS A 4 -10.12 12.05 7.25
C LYS A 4 -9.61 11.54 5.90
N PRO A 5 -8.80 12.33 5.20
CA PRO A 5 -8.31 11.91 3.88
C PRO A 5 -7.37 10.71 3.95
N VAL A 6 -7.41 9.93 2.88
CA VAL A 6 -6.43 8.90 2.60
C VAL A 6 -5.62 9.40 1.42
N ILE A 7 -4.31 9.55 1.62
CA ILE A 7 -3.41 10.08 0.61
C ILE A 7 -2.48 8.96 0.16
N VAL A 8 -2.52 8.64 -1.12
CA VAL A 8 -1.72 7.55 -1.68
C VAL A 8 -0.56 8.13 -2.47
N PHE A 9 0.65 7.69 -2.13
CA PHE A 9 1.86 8.04 -2.86
C PHE A 9 2.22 6.85 -3.74
N GLU A 10 1.98 6.97 -5.02
CA GLU A 10 2.21 5.90 -5.98
C GLU A 10 3.48 6.15 -6.78
N GLY A 11 4.15 5.07 -7.14
CA GLY A 11 5.34 5.15 -7.97
C GLY A 11 6.27 4.00 -7.74
N ILE A 12 7.28 3.91 -8.61
CA ILE A 12 8.36 2.95 -8.48
C ILE A 12 9.48 3.53 -7.64
N GLU A 13 10.42 2.70 -7.24
CA GLU A 13 11.62 3.16 -6.56
C GLU A 13 12.34 4.20 -7.38
N GLY A 14 12.89 5.21 -6.70
CA GLY A 14 13.63 6.27 -7.36
C GLY A 14 12.78 7.37 -7.94
N SER A 15 11.46 7.32 -7.80
CA SER A 15 10.55 8.35 -8.32
C SER A 15 10.39 9.56 -7.41
N GLY A 16 11.04 9.57 -6.25
CA GLY A 16 10.87 10.63 -5.26
C GLY A 16 9.67 10.41 -4.33
N LYS A 17 8.99 9.30 -4.47
CA LYS A 17 7.80 8.98 -3.68
C LYS A 17 8.07 9.04 -2.17
N SER A 18 9.12 8.38 -1.71
CA SER A 18 9.46 8.33 -0.29
C SER A 18 9.83 9.71 0.24
N TYR A 19 10.51 10.52 -0.56
CA TYR A 19 10.87 11.88 -0.22
C TYR A 19 9.61 12.71 0.07
N HIS A 20 8.65 12.68 -0.85
CA HIS A 20 7.42 13.45 -0.71
C HIS A 20 6.57 12.94 0.46
N LEU A 21 6.45 11.63 0.60
CA LEU A 21 5.70 11.05 1.70
C LEU A 21 6.28 11.48 3.05
N ASN A 22 7.60 11.41 3.19
CA ASN A 22 8.28 11.79 4.42
C ASN A 22 8.07 13.26 4.73
N ASN A 23 8.09 14.13 3.71
CA ASN A 23 7.87 15.56 3.90
C ASN A 23 6.44 15.84 4.37
N VAL A 24 5.46 15.16 3.80
CA VAL A 24 4.07 15.31 4.22
C VAL A 24 3.90 14.83 5.66
N SER A 25 4.49 13.68 5.99
CA SER A 25 4.43 13.13 7.35
C SER A 25 5.04 14.10 8.36
N LYS A 26 6.20 14.68 8.06
CA LYS A 26 6.84 15.66 8.92
C LYS A 26 5.99 16.91 9.10
N PHE A 27 5.36 17.36 8.02
CA PHE A 27 4.47 18.53 8.08
C PHE A 27 3.29 18.25 9.01
N LEU A 28 2.65 17.10 8.87
CA LEU A 28 1.51 16.73 9.72
C LEU A 28 1.93 16.62 11.18
N LYS A 29 3.10 16.07 11.41
CA LYS A 29 3.63 15.95 12.78
C LYS A 29 3.88 17.33 13.41
N ARG A 30 4.45 18.27 12.66
CA ARG A 30 4.65 19.63 13.15
C ARG A 30 3.34 20.33 13.46
N LYS A 31 2.31 20.07 12.69
CA LYS A 31 0.96 20.64 12.91
C LYS A 31 0.18 19.87 13.95
N LYS A 32 0.75 18.83 14.53
CA LYS A 32 0.10 17.96 15.53
C LYS A 32 -1.16 17.30 14.99
N ILE A 33 -1.17 16.97 13.71
CA ILE A 33 -2.27 16.27 13.07
C ILE A 33 -1.98 14.79 13.11
N LYS A 34 -2.88 14.03 13.70
CA LYS A 34 -2.73 12.58 13.83
C LYS A 34 -2.77 11.92 12.46
N HIS A 35 -1.82 11.05 12.19
CA HIS A 35 -1.76 10.32 10.93
C HIS A 35 -1.05 8.99 11.13
N VAL A 36 -1.26 8.08 10.19
CA VAL A 36 -0.54 6.81 10.12
C VAL A 36 0.08 6.69 8.74
N VAL A 37 1.23 6.03 8.68
CA VAL A 37 1.91 5.74 7.43
C VAL A 37 1.93 4.23 7.25
N ILE A 38 1.45 3.75 6.12
CA ILE A 38 1.51 2.33 5.77
C ILE A 38 2.10 2.17 4.38
N ARG A 39 2.55 0.97 4.08
CA ARG A 39 3.07 0.66 2.75
C ARG A 39 2.28 -0.49 2.13
N GLU A 40 2.20 -0.52 0.83
CA GLU A 40 1.55 -1.60 0.10
C GLU A 40 2.51 -2.16 -0.96
N PRO A 41 2.70 -3.48 -1.02
CA PRO A 41 2.13 -4.48 -0.11
C PRO A 41 2.78 -4.41 1.26
N GLY A 42 2.02 -4.75 2.31
CA GLY A 42 2.46 -4.68 3.68
C GLY A 42 1.61 -3.72 4.48
N GLY A 43 2.10 -3.30 5.63
CA GLY A 43 1.39 -2.37 6.52
C GLY A 43 1.01 -3.03 7.83
N SER A 44 -0.12 -3.72 7.89
CA SER A 44 -0.51 -4.47 9.08
C SER A 44 0.40 -5.69 9.27
N LYS A 45 0.37 -6.28 10.46
CA LYS A 45 1.21 -7.43 10.80
C LYS A 45 1.06 -8.58 9.80
N ASN A 46 -0.16 -8.96 9.49
CA ASN A 46 -0.42 -10.05 8.55
C ASN A 46 -0.05 -9.64 7.12
N SER A 47 -0.31 -8.41 6.77
CA SER A 47 0.04 -7.88 5.46
C SER A 47 1.55 -7.89 5.23
N GLU A 48 2.34 -7.61 6.27
CA GLU A 48 3.80 -7.69 6.18
C GLU A 48 4.28 -9.13 5.93
N LYS A 49 3.61 -10.11 6.51
CA LYS A 49 3.92 -11.52 6.24
C LYS A 49 3.61 -11.89 4.78
N ILE A 50 2.51 -11.40 4.27
CA ILE A 50 2.16 -11.63 2.86
C ILE A 50 3.19 -10.94 1.96
N ARG A 51 3.63 -9.74 2.32
CA ARG A 51 4.68 -9.03 1.60
C ARG A 51 5.95 -9.88 1.49
N ASP A 52 6.32 -10.58 2.55
CA ASP A 52 7.51 -11.42 2.55
C ASP A 52 7.41 -12.51 1.48
N PHE A 53 6.25 -13.10 1.28
CA PHE A 53 6.03 -14.06 0.19
C PHE A 53 6.16 -13.39 -1.17
N ILE A 54 5.56 -12.24 -1.35
CA ILE A 54 5.58 -11.52 -2.63
C ILE A 54 7.02 -11.18 -3.04
N LEU A 55 7.84 -10.75 -2.08
CA LEU A 55 9.20 -10.30 -2.35
C LEU A 55 10.25 -11.39 -2.28
N ASN A 56 9.86 -12.62 -1.95
CA ASN A 56 10.82 -13.72 -1.81
C ASN A 56 11.30 -14.17 -3.19
N LYS A 57 12.57 -13.92 -3.47
CA LYS A 57 13.18 -14.25 -4.76
C LYS A 57 13.33 -15.75 -5.01
N ASN A 58 13.23 -16.56 -3.96
CA ASN A 58 13.33 -18.02 -4.08
C ASN A 58 12.00 -18.68 -4.43
N ILE A 59 10.92 -17.91 -4.41
CA ILE A 59 9.59 -18.39 -4.77
C ILE A 59 9.16 -17.69 -6.03
N ASN A 60 8.77 -18.47 -7.03
CA ASN A 60 8.31 -17.96 -8.30
C ASN A 60 6.85 -18.33 -8.48
N PHE A 61 5.97 -17.49 -7.97
CA PHE A 61 4.54 -17.74 -8.04
C PHE A 61 4.00 -17.51 -9.45
N HIS A 62 2.93 -18.20 -9.76
CA HIS A 62 2.14 -17.91 -10.94
C HIS A 62 1.60 -16.47 -10.85
N ASN A 63 1.45 -15.81 -12.00
CA ASN A 63 1.04 -14.39 -12.03
C ASN A 63 -0.26 -14.14 -11.28
N LEU A 64 -1.24 -15.00 -11.44
CA LEU A 64 -2.51 -14.86 -10.73
C LEU A 64 -2.34 -15.01 -9.23
N THR A 65 -1.47 -15.91 -8.80
CA THR A 65 -1.16 -16.09 -7.39
C THR A 65 -0.55 -14.82 -6.82
N ASP A 66 0.39 -14.20 -7.52
CA ASP A 66 0.99 -12.94 -7.10
C ASP A 66 -0.07 -11.85 -6.93
N LEU A 67 -0.98 -11.72 -7.88
CA LEU A 67 -2.06 -10.74 -7.77
C LEU A 67 -2.93 -11.00 -6.56
N LEU A 68 -3.30 -12.25 -6.34
CA LEU A 68 -4.14 -12.62 -5.21
C LEU A 68 -3.44 -12.33 -3.88
N LEU A 69 -2.12 -12.56 -3.80
CA LEU A 69 -1.34 -12.20 -2.62
C LEU A 69 -1.36 -10.69 -2.38
N TYR A 70 -1.19 -9.92 -3.44
CA TYR A 70 -1.24 -8.46 -3.36
C TYR A 70 -2.58 -7.97 -2.83
N LEU A 71 -3.66 -8.51 -3.39
CA LEU A 71 -5.02 -8.15 -2.97
C LEU A 71 -5.30 -8.62 -1.54
N SER A 72 -4.76 -9.77 -1.16
CA SER A 72 -4.88 -10.27 0.22
C SER A 72 -4.20 -9.33 1.21
N ALA A 73 -3.00 -8.86 0.88
CA ALA A 73 -2.28 -7.91 1.72
C ALA A 73 -3.08 -6.61 1.87
N ARG A 74 -3.65 -6.14 0.78
CA ARG A 74 -4.47 -4.92 0.79
C ARG A 74 -5.73 -5.09 1.64
N ASN A 75 -6.37 -6.25 1.54
CA ASN A 75 -7.55 -6.55 2.34
C ASN A 75 -7.24 -6.55 3.84
N GLU A 76 -6.08 -7.11 4.22
CA GLU A 76 -5.64 -7.09 5.62
C GLU A 76 -5.42 -5.66 6.10
N ASN A 77 -4.82 -4.82 5.27
CA ASN A 77 -4.62 -3.41 5.61
C ASN A 77 -5.95 -2.69 5.81
N TYR A 78 -6.90 -2.94 4.91
CA TYR A 78 -8.21 -2.31 5.01
C TYR A 78 -8.87 -2.65 6.35
N ASN A 79 -8.89 -3.92 6.70
CA ASN A 79 -9.58 -4.37 7.92
C ASN A 79 -8.84 -4.00 9.19
N ASN A 80 -7.51 -4.01 9.18
CA ASN A 80 -6.73 -3.80 10.39
C ASN A 80 -6.28 -2.37 10.62
N ILE A 81 -6.19 -1.57 9.57
CA ILE A 81 -5.67 -0.20 9.69
C ILE A 81 -6.66 0.82 9.17
N LEU A 82 -7.06 0.72 7.90
CA LEU A 82 -7.87 1.77 7.28
C LEU A 82 -9.24 1.90 7.95
N LYS A 83 -9.95 0.80 8.07
CA LYS A 83 -11.29 0.80 8.65
C LYS A 83 -11.33 1.40 10.05
N LYS A 84 -10.27 1.20 10.82
CA LYS A 84 -10.19 1.70 12.20
C LYS A 84 -9.76 3.16 12.29
N ASN A 85 -9.06 3.67 11.31
CA ASN A 85 -8.39 4.97 11.41
C ASN A 85 -8.95 6.05 10.50
N PHE A 86 -9.65 5.71 9.43
CA PHE A 86 -10.00 6.70 8.40
C PHE A 86 -10.96 7.79 8.88
N LYS A 87 -11.58 7.63 10.04
CA LYS A 87 -12.39 8.68 10.66
C LYS A 87 -11.61 9.52 11.67
N LYS A 88 -10.48 9.00 12.14
CA LYS A 88 -9.73 9.61 13.25
C LYS A 88 -8.39 10.18 12.82
N LYS A 89 -7.76 9.60 11.82
CA LYS A 89 -6.41 9.95 11.40
C LYS A 89 -6.32 10.04 9.90
N ILE A 90 -5.42 10.91 9.45
CA ILE A 90 -5.04 10.91 8.03
C ILE A 90 -4.20 9.66 7.78
N ILE A 91 -4.45 8.98 6.68
CA ILE A 91 -3.71 7.77 6.32
C ILE A 91 -2.85 8.08 5.10
N LEU A 92 -1.54 7.91 5.25
CA LEU A 92 -0.59 8.05 4.15
C LEU A 92 -0.19 6.65 3.69
N ILE A 93 -0.36 6.37 2.42
CA ILE A 93 -0.07 5.06 1.86
C ILE A 93 1.07 5.17 0.86
N ASP A 94 2.15 4.44 1.12
CA ASP A 94 3.26 4.26 0.20
C ASP A 94 2.95 3.02 -0.64
N ARG A 95 2.58 3.22 -1.90
CA ARG A 95 2.14 2.14 -2.79
C ARG A 95 3.11 1.95 -3.95
N PHE A 96 3.57 0.74 -4.11
CA PHE A 96 4.37 0.34 -5.25
C PHE A 96 3.43 -0.21 -6.34
N THR A 97 3.05 0.66 -7.27
CA THR A 97 2.00 0.35 -8.24
C THR A 97 2.44 -0.38 -9.49
N ALA A 98 3.70 -0.28 -9.85
CA ALA A 98 4.18 -0.87 -11.09
C ALA A 98 3.89 -2.36 -11.18
N SER A 99 4.08 -3.09 -10.07
CA SER A 99 3.82 -4.53 -10.02
C SER A 99 2.36 -4.85 -10.27
N THR A 100 1.45 -4.15 -9.58
CA THR A 100 0.02 -4.40 -9.71
C THR A 100 -0.47 -4.15 -11.14
N ILE A 101 -0.04 -3.05 -11.73
CA ILE A 101 -0.40 -2.72 -13.11
C ILE A 101 0.11 -3.78 -14.07
N ALA A 102 1.35 -4.21 -13.90
CA ALA A 102 1.95 -5.23 -14.74
C ALA A 102 1.16 -6.55 -14.67
N TYR A 103 0.80 -6.96 -13.46
CA TYR A 103 0.02 -8.19 -13.30
C TYR A 103 -1.35 -8.08 -13.96
N GLN A 104 -2.01 -6.96 -13.82
CA GLN A 104 -3.35 -6.78 -14.36
C GLN A 104 -3.37 -6.66 -15.88
N HIS A 105 -2.39 -5.96 -16.45
CA HIS A 105 -2.37 -5.70 -17.89
C HIS A 105 -1.61 -6.77 -18.68
N TYR A 106 -0.47 -7.18 -18.17
CA TYR A 106 0.48 -7.97 -18.96
C TYR A 106 0.69 -9.38 -18.43
N GLY A 107 0.87 -9.50 -17.12
CA GLY A 107 1.21 -10.80 -16.54
C GLY A 107 0.09 -11.82 -16.66
N MET A 108 -1.16 -11.41 -16.58
CA MET A 108 -2.30 -12.30 -16.56
C MET A 108 -3.30 -12.04 -17.67
N GLY A 109 -3.09 -11.02 -18.47
CA GLY A 109 -4.03 -10.65 -19.50
C GLY A 109 -5.39 -10.21 -18.97
N LEU A 110 -5.44 -9.77 -17.73
CA LEU A 110 -6.69 -9.31 -17.13
C LEU A 110 -7.00 -7.89 -17.54
N SER A 111 -8.29 -7.61 -17.69
CA SER A 111 -8.75 -6.27 -17.98
C SER A 111 -8.87 -5.46 -16.69
N LEU A 112 -8.47 -4.19 -16.75
CA LEU A 112 -8.60 -3.26 -15.62
C LEU A 112 -9.96 -2.55 -15.67
N LYS A 113 -10.99 -3.29 -15.69
CA LYS A 113 -12.32 -2.70 -15.69
C LYS A 113 -12.73 -2.19 -14.33
#